data_f6ee9790fe1dc78b2c796640a02686e4
#
_entry.id   f6ee9790fe1dc78b2c796640a02686e4
#
_cell.length_a   1.000
_cell.length_b   1.000
_cell.length_c   1.000
_cell.angle_alpha   90.00
_cell.angle_beta   90.00
_cell.angle_gamma   90.00
#
_symmetry.space_group_name_H-M   'P 1'
#
loop_
_entity.id
_entity.type
_entity.pdbx_description
1 polymer ?
#
loop_
_entity_poly.entity_id
_entity_poly.type
_entity_poly.pdbx_seq_one_letter_code
_entity_poly.pdbx_strand_id
1 'polypeptide(L)'
;MASHQQRTEIRDGMRIDWDVPVTMDDGLVLRADVFRPVKDGKFPVILSYGPYAKSLAFQDGYPSAWQRMVEKHPDVTAGSSNLYQSWEVVDPEKWVPHDYVCVRVDSRGAGCSPGFIDHFSPRETKDFYDCIEWAGVQPWSNGKVGLNGISYYGINQWHVASLQPPHLAAMCVWEGAADWYRDMTHHGGMLSTFWENWYDMQVKTVQYGAGERGKRSRVHAELVCGPETLSDPELARNRADFGTEIASHPMDDDYHKARSAKWDKIVTPLFSAANWGGQGLHPRGNFEGFVRAASKQKWLEAHGIEHWTHFYTD
;
A
#
# COMPACT_ATOMS: atom_id res chain seq x y z
N MET A 1 17.86 -23.56 -3.63
CA MET A 1 16.74 -22.63 -3.44
C MET A 1 17.11 -21.70 -2.29
N ALA A 2 17.38 -20.43 -2.55
CA ALA A 2 17.59 -19.46 -1.48
C ALA A 2 16.21 -19.20 -0.87
N SER A 3 15.95 -19.75 0.31
CA SER A 3 14.72 -19.43 1.03
C SER A 3 14.81 -17.95 1.47
N HIS A 4 13.81 -17.14 1.14
CA HIS A 4 13.57 -15.88 1.84
C HIS A 4 13.37 -16.24 3.31
N GLN A 5 14.43 -16.12 4.08
CA GLN A 5 14.39 -16.41 5.51
C GLN A 5 14.20 -15.09 6.27
N GLN A 6 13.26 -15.13 7.17
CA GLN A 6 13.15 -14.05 8.16
C GLN A 6 14.51 -13.83 8.81
N ARG A 7 14.96 -12.58 8.82
CA ARG A 7 16.20 -12.17 9.49
C ARG A 7 15.98 -10.84 10.21
N THR A 8 16.74 -10.65 11.27
CA THR A 8 16.75 -9.40 12.04
C THR A 8 18.13 -8.80 12.01
N GLU A 9 18.23 -7.50 11.78
CA GLU A 9 19.47 -6.73 11.90
C GLU A 9 19.24 -5.40 12.61
N ILE A 10 20.31 -4.82 13.16
CA ILE A 10 20.32 -3.43 13.62
C ILE A 10 21.16 -2.66 12.62
N ARG A 11 20.53 -1.70 11.96
CA ARG A 11 21.16 -0.92 10.91
C ARG A 11 20.53 0.47 10.83
N ASP A 12 21.33 1.50 10.58
CA ASP A 12 20.93 2.89 10.38
C ASP A 12 19.99 3.41 11.50
N GLY A 13 20.29 3.03 12.75
CA GLY A 13 19.51 3.43 13.94
C GLY A 13 18.19 2.69 14.14
N MET A 14 17.89 1.70 13.32
CA MET A 14 16.66 0.91 13.38
C MET A 14 16.96 -0.56 13.64
N ARG A 15 16.02 -1.25 14.29
CA ARG A 15 15.93 -2.71 14.27
C ARG A 15 14.99 -3.11 13.15
N ILE A 16 15.50 -3.87 12.19
CA ILE A 16 14.76 -4.24 11.00
C ILE A 16 14.57 -5.75 10.97
N ASP A 17 13.32 -6.18 10.90
CA ASP A 17 12.95 -7.58 10.71
C ASP A 17 12.45 -7.73 9.27
N TRP A 18 13.21 -8.46 8.45
CA TRP A 18 12.92 -8.70 7.04
C TRP A 18 12.11 -9.98 6.83
N ASP A 19 11.21 -9.96 5.86
CA ASP A 19 10.43 -11.12 5.40
C ASP A 19 9.68 -11.86 6.51
N VAL A 20 9.16 -11.11 7.48
CA VAL A 20 8.36 -11.64 8.58
C VAL A 20 7.10 -12.31 8.03
N PRO A 21 6.82 -13.58 8.38
CA PRO A 21 5.61 -14.26 7.92
C PRO A 21 4.38 -13.73 8.65
N VAL A 22 3.32 -13.46 7.88
CA VAL A 22 1.98 -13.11 8.37
C VAL A 22 0.99 -14.10 7.78
N THR A 23 0.45 -14.98 8.61
CA THR A 23 -0.46 -16.04 8.17
C THR A 23 -1.90 -15.51 8.11
N MET A 24 -2.52 -15.66 6.93
CA MET A 24 -3.91 -15.30 6.69
C MET A 24 -4.88 -16.39 7.17
N ASP A 25 -6.15 -16.07 7.25
CA ASP A 25 -7.20 -16.99 7.71
C ASP A 25 -7.40 -18.25 6.83
N ASP A 26 -6.97 -18.17 5.56
CA ASP A 26 -6.98 -19.30 4.62
C ASP A 26 -5.67 -20.10 4.61
N GLY A 27 -4.72 -19.76 5.49
CA GLY A 27 -3.43 -20.42 5.63
C GLY A 27 -2.34 -19.92 4.68
N LEU A 28 -2.64 -18.98 3.76
CA LEU A 28 -1.61 -18.34 2.94
C LEU A 28 -0.70 -17.48 3.83
N VAL A 29 0.59 -17.44 3.52
CA VAL A 29 1.56 -16.65 4.29
C VAL A 29 2.04 -15.48 3.47
N LEU A 30 1.68 -14.27 3.90
CA LEU A 30 2.20 -13.02 3.36
C LEU A 30 3.56 -12.67 4.00
N ARG A 31 4.25 -11.71 3.42
CA ARG A 31 5.57 -11.25 3.87
C ARG A 31 5.55 -9.77 4.23
N ALA A 32 6.11 -9.47 5.40
CA ALA A 32 6.21 -8.11 5.91
C ALA A 32 7.66 -7.73 6.22
N ASP A 33 8.00 -6.45 6.07
CA ASP A 33 9.21 -5.85 6.65
C ASP A 33 8.78 -4.94 7.80
N VAL A 34 9.48 -5.05 8.94
CA VAL A 34 9.19 -4.32 10.17
C VAL A 34 10.39 -3.47 10.56
N PHE A 35 10.21 -2.16 10.56
CA PHE A 35 11.21 -1.18 10.97
C PHE A 35 10.80 -0.60 12.33
N ARG A 36 11.66 -0.69 13.34
CA ARG A 36 11.31 -0.29 14.70
C ARG A 36 12.47 0.32 15.49
N PRO A 37 12.18 1.09 16.56
CA PRO A 37 13.21 1.60 17.45
C PRO A 37 14.10 0.48 18.00
N VAL A 38 15.40 0.77 18.17
CA VAL A 38 16.36 -0.20 18.76
C VAL A 38 16.05 -0.42 20.24
N LYS A 39 15.54 0.60 20.93
CA LYS A 39 15.17 0.52 22.34
C LYS A 39 13.99 -0.42 22.58
N ASP A 40 13.96 -1.05 23.73
CA ASP A 40 12.81 -1.84 24.15
C ASP A 40 11.59 -0.95 24.44
N GLY A 41 10.40 -1.47 24.14
CA GLY A 41 9.15 -0.75 24.35
C GLY A 41 8.01 -1.26 23.49
N LYS A 42 6.84 -0.64 23.68
CA LYS A 42 5.65 -0.84 22.85
C LYS A 42 5.30 0.48 22.18
N PHE A 43 5.22 0.46 20.87
CA PHE A 43 5.08 1.65 20.04
C PHE A 43 3.82 1.60 19.20
N PRO A 44 3.26 2.75 18.80
CA PRO A 44 2.24 2.78 17.77
C PRO A 44 2.83 2.30 16.43
N VAL A 45 1.99 1.66 15.63
CA VAL A 45 2.37 1.08 14.34
C VAL A 45 1.81 1.92 13.21
N ILE A 46 2.61 2.17 12.17
CA ILE A 46 2.13 2.63 10.86
C ILE A 46 2.27 1.45 9.90
N LEU A 47 1.14 0.98 9.38
CA LEU A 47 1.10 -0.18 8.50
C LEU A 47 0.66 0.20 7.10
N SER A 48 1.36 -0.31 6.10
CA SER A 48 1.00 -0.26 4.69
C SER A 48 0.92 -1.67 4.10
N TYR A 49 -0.06 -1.90 3.24
CA TYR A 49 -0.36 -3.16 2.59
C TYR A 49 -0.66 -2.90 1.11
N GLY A 50 0.06 -3.52 0.19
CA GLY A 50 -0.19 -3.26 -1.24
C GLY A 50 0.73 -4.01 -2.20
N PRO A 51 0.54 -3.78 -3.52
CA PRO A 51 1.09 -4.65 -4.56
C PRO A 51 2.45 -4.20 -5.13
N TYR A 52 3.11 -3.20 -4.56
CA TYR A 52 4.27 -2.57 -5.23
C TYR A 52 5.64 -3.06 -4.77
N ALA A 53 5.70 -4.21 -4.09
CA ALA A 53 6.90 -4.81 -3.51
C ALA A 53 7.53 -3.96 -2.39
N LYS A 54 7.33 -4.40 -1.14
CA LYS A 54 7.73 -3.72 0.11
C LYS A 54 9.19 -3.29 0.19
N SER A 55 10.08 -4.00 -0.50
CA SER A 55 11.52 -3.75 -0.50
C SER A 55 12.05 -3.10 -1.80
N LEU A 56 11.16 -2.66 -2.70
CA LEU A 56 11.53 -1.90 -3.89
C LEU A 56 11.58 -0.41 -3.56
N ALA A 57 12.75 0.20 -3.67
CA ALA A 57 12.91 1.63 -3.46
C ALA A 57 12.19 2.45 -4.55
N PHE A 58 11.67 3.63 -4.18
CA PHE A 58 10.95 4.50 -5.09
C PHE A 58 11.78 4.82 -6.36
N GLN A 59 13.02 5.23 -6.17
CA GLN A 59 13.93 5.60 -7.26
C GLN A 59 14.31 4.42 -8.18
N ASP A 60 14.17 3.18 -7.73
CA ASP A 60 14.42 1.99 -8.53
C ASP A 60 13.15 1.49 -9.24
N GLY A 61 12.00 1.63 -8.58
CA GLY A 61 10.70 1.28 -9.13
C GLY A 61 10.24 2.25 -10.20
N TYR A 62 10.37 3.56 -9.91
CA TYR A 62 9.79 4.64 -10.71
C TYR A 62 10.77 5.81 -10.90
N PRO A 63 11.90 5.59 -11.57
CA PRO A 63 13.02 6.54 -11.62
C PRO A 63 12.64 7.90 -12.22
N SER A 64 11.79 7.93 -13.23
CA SER A 64 11.40 9.21 -13.85
C SER A 64 10.48 10.06 -12.96
N ALA A 65 9.63 9.43 -12.15
CA ALA A 65 8.79 10.11 -11.19
C ALA A 65 9.63 10.65 -10.02
N TRP A 66 10.51 9.82 -9.48
CA TRP A 66 11.47 10.21 -8.45
C TRP A 66 12.32 11.40 -8.87
N GLN A 67 12.96 11.32 -10.04
CA GLN A 67 13.82 12.39 -10.56
C GLN A 67 13.07 13.71 -10.67
N ARG A 68 11.86 13.71 -11.28
CA ARG A 68 11.03 14.91 -11.41
C ARG A 68 10.67 15.53 -10.05
N MET A 69 10.30 14.68 -9.09
CA MET A 69 9.93 15.14 -7.76
C MET A 69 11.12 15.80 -7.06
N VAL A 70 12.27 15.15 -7.05
CA VAL A 70 13.49 15.69 -6.40
C VAL A 70 14.03 16.94 -7.09
N GLU A 71 13.97 17.01 -8.42
CA GLU A 71 14.41 18.21 -9.18
C GLU A 71 13.57 19.44 -8.85
N LYS A 72 12.26 19.27 -8.68
CA LYS A 72 11.35 20.39 -8.40
C LYS A 72 11.21 20.68 -6.91
N HIS A 73 11.32 19.67 -6.08
CA HIS A 73 11.08 19.71 -4.65
C HIS A 73 12.18 18.94 -3.91
N PRO A 74 13.41 19.49 -3.81
CA PRO A 74 14.55 18.79 -3.20
C PRO A 74 14.37 18.51 -1.70
N ASP A 75 13.48 19.21 -1.03
CA ASP A 75 13.10 19.02 0.37
C ASP A 75 12.47 17.65 0.65
N VAL A 76 11.91 16.97 -0.35
CA VAL A 76 11.41 15.59 -0.20
C VAL A 76 12.48 14.60 0.23
N THR A 77 13.75 14.91 -0.02
CA THR A 77 14.88 14.06 0.39
C THR A 77 15.47 14.45 1.75
N ALA A 78 14.99 15.53 2.36
CA ALA A 78 15.52 16.00 3.64
C ALA A 78 15.20 15.02 4.78
N GLY A 79 16.08 14.89 5.76
CA GLY A 79 15.87 14.06 6.95
C GLY A 79 15.93 12.55 6.72
N SER A 80 16.35 12.08 5.52
CA SER A 80 16.46 10.67 5.18
C SER A 80 17.64 10.40 4.27
N SER A 81 18.21 9.19 4.31
CA SER A 81 19.16 8.72 3.31
C SER A 81 18.47 8.33 1.99
N ASN A 82 17.15 8.21 2.00
CA ASN A 82 16.31 7.67 0.93
C ASN A 82 16.65 6.23 0.53
N LEU A 83 17.37 5.50 1.37
CA LEU A 83 17.72 4.10 1.15
C LEU A 83 16.50 3.19 1.31
N TYR A 84 15.67 3.51 2.31
CA TYR A 84 14.49 2.72 2.69
C TYR A 84 13.18 3.28 2.16
N GLN A 85 13.20 4.41 1.48
CA GLN A 85 11.98 5.02 0.94
C GLN A 85 11.42 4.17 -0.19
N SER A 86 10.18 3.71 -0.04
CA SER A 86 9.44 2.91 -1.02
C SER A 86 8.28 3.72 -1.60
N TRP A 87 7.68 3.22 -2.67
CA TRP A 87 6.61 3.86 -3.41
C TRP A 87 5.34 4.04 -2.56
N GLU A 88 4.89 5.28 -2.41
CA GLU A 88 3.59 5.65 -1.81
C GLU A 88 3.39 5.25 -0.34
N VAL A 89 4.44 4.94 0.37
CA VAL A 89 4.41 4.56 1.79
C VAL A 89 5.38 5.39 2.62
N VAL A 90 5.17 5.45 3.92
CA VAL A 90 6.01 6.22 4.83
C VAL A 90 7.48 5.78 4.79
N ASP A 91 8.39 6.75 4.92
CA ASP A 91 9.81 6.50 5.05
C ASP A 91 10.14 6.14 6.52
N PRO A 92 10.65 4.94 6.82
CA PRO A 92 10.94 4.56 8.20
C PRO A 92 12.04 5.40 8.85
N GLU A 93 12.97 5.98 8.08
CA GLU A 93 14.01 6.87 8.62
C GLU A 93 13.42 8.15 9.19
N LYS A 94 12.23 8.58 8.71
CA LYS A 94 11.52 9.75 9.24
C LYS A 94 10.63 9.41 10.45
N TRP A 95 10.09 8.19 10.55
CA TRP A 95 9.08 7.84 11.55
C TRP A 95 9.62 7.06 12.73
N VAL A 96 10.58 6.15 12.53
CA VAL A 96 11.15 5.33 13.62
C VAL A 96 11.84 6.18 14.69
N PRO A 97 12.56 7.28 14.37
CA PRO A 97 13.13 8.16 15.38
C PRO A 97 12.10 8.83 16.31
N HIS A 98 10.85 8.91 15.88
CA HIS A 98 9.72 9.44 16.65
C HIS A 98 8.90 8.37 17.36
N ASP A 99 9.51 7.22 17.63
CA ASP A 99 8.90 6.12 18.37
C ASP A 99 7.71 5.44 17.66
N TYR A 100 7.73 5.39 16.34
CA TYR A 100 6.80 4.57 15.56
C TYR A 100 7.46 3.29 15.06
N VAL A 101 6.66 2.26 14.90
CA VAL A 101 7.03 1.08 14.13
C VAL A 101 6.42 1.22 12.75
N CYS A 102 7.21 1.07 11.69
CA CYS A 102 6.72 1.03 10.32
C CYS A 102 6.67 -0.42 9.82
N VAL A 103 5.50 -0.85 9.36
CA VAL A 103 5.28 -2.19 8.80
C VAL A 103 4.86 -2.06 7.35
N ARG A 104 5.55 -2.76 6.45
CA ARG A 104 5.19 -2.86 5.04
C ARG A 104 4.89 -4.30 4.69
N VAL A 105 3.71 -4.57 4.15
CA VAL A 105 3.27 -5.91 3.77
C VAL A 105 3.08 -5.96 2.26
N ASP A 106 3.71 -6.94 1.62
CA ASP A 106 3.39 -7.31 0.26
C ASP A 106 2.01 -7.97 0.22
N SER A 107 1.09 -7.44 -0.60
CA SER A 107 -0.22 -8.04 -0.79
C SER A 107 -0.14 -9.40 -1.48
N ARG A 108 -1.22 -10.15 -1.40
CA ARG A 108 -1.38 -11.47 -2.03
C ARG A 108 -0.99 -11.43 -3.51
N GLY A 109 -0.05 -12.29 -3.92
CA GLY A 109 0.46 -12.39 -5.29
C GLY A 109 1.50 -11.36 -5.70
N ALA A 110 1.86 -10.41 -4.82
CA ALA A 110 2.82 -9.35 -5.11
C ALA A 110 4.09 -9.46 -4.26
N GLY A 111 5.18 -8.91 -4.75
CA GLY A 111 6.45 -8.89 -4.03
C GLY A 111 6.88 -10.27 -3.59
N CYS A 112 7.17 -10.44 -2.31
CA CYS A 112 7.56 -11.72 -1.70
C CYS A 112 6.37 -12.57 -1.21
N SER A 113 5.14 -12.11 -1.39
CA SER A 113 3.92 -12.80 -0.97
C SER A 113 3.32 -13.63 -2.11
N PRO A 114 3.19 -14.95 -1.98
CA PRO A 114 2.55 -15.78 -3.01
C PRO A 114 1.04 -15.54 -3.08
N GLY A 115 0.39 -16.16 -4.06
CA GLY A 115 -1.05 -16.18 -4.20
C GLY A 115 -1.57 -15.52 -5.47
N PHE A 116 -2.87 -15.27 -5.49
CA PHE A 116 -3.59 -14.74 -6.65
C PHE A 116 -3.85 -13.24 -6.48
N ILE A 117 -3.43 -12.45 -7.46
CA ILE A 117 -3.66 -11.00 -7.48
C ILE A 117 -5.10 -10.72 -7.91
N ASP A 118 -5.87 -10.08 -7.03
CA ASP A 118 -7.21 -9.55 -7.32
C ASP A 118 -7.41 -8.22 -6.57
N HIS A 119 -7.11 -7.14 -7.26
CA HIS A 119 -7.03 -5.81 -6.66
C HIS A 119 -8.35 -5.33 -6.07
N PHE A 120 -8.25 -4.78 -4.84
CA PHE A 120 -9.37 -4.21 -4.09
C PHE A 120 -10.53 -5.19 -3.86
N SER A 121 -10.29 -6.48 -4.09
CA SER A 121 -11.29 -7.52 -3.84
C SER A 121 -11.62 -7.63 -2.34
N PRO A 122 -12.78 -8.24 -2.00
CA PRO A 122 -13.08 -8.57 -0.61
C PRO A 122 -12.02 -9.44 0.06
N ARG A 123 -11.32 -10.32 -0.71
CA ARG A 123 -10.24 -11.15 -0.21
C ARG A 123 -9.02 -10.30 0.16
N GLU A 124 -8.61 -9.41 -0.71
CA GLU A 124 -7.49 -8.50 -0.44
C GLU A 124 -7.78 -7.60 0.76
N THR A 125 -9.00 -7.09 0.87
CA THR A 125 -9.44 -6.30 2.02
C THR A 125 -9.41 -7.10 3.33
N LYS A 126 -9.76 -8.40 3.29
CA LYS A 126 -9.70 -9.29 4.46
C LYS A 126 -8.25 -9.58 4.85
N ASP A 127 -7.36 -9.80 3.88
CA ASP A 127 -5.92 -9.97 4.15
C ASP A 127 -5.35 -8.73 4.84
N PHE A 128 -5.73 -7.55 4.39
CA PHE A 128 -5.31 -6.30 5.03
C PHE A 128 -5.84 -6.18 6.47
N TYR A 129 -7.09 -6.57 6.71
CA TYR A 129 -7.64 -6.65 8.07
C TYR A 129 -6.80 -7.57 8.95
N ASP A 130 -6.47 -8.77 8.48
CA ASP A 130 -5.66 -9.74 9.22
C ASP A 130 -4.25 -9.20 9.53
N CYS A 131 -3.66 -8.45 8.61
CA CYS A 131 -2.37 -7.76 8.82
C CYS A 131 -2.45 -6.69 9.92
N ILE A 132 -3.54 -5.91 9.99
CA ILE A 132 -3.76 -4.92 11.06
C ILE A 132 -3.86 -5.61 12.40
N GLU A 133 -4.67 -6.65 12.52
CA GLU A 133 -4.86 -7.40 13.75
C GLU A 133 -3.58 -8.12 14.19
N TRP A 134 -2.82 -8.70 13.24
CA TRP A 134 -1.52 -9.27 13.49
C TRP A 134 -0.54 -8.23 14.07
N ALA A 135 -0.46 -7.05 13.47
CA ALA A 135 0.44 -5.99 13.92
C ALA A 135 0.05 -5.45 15.31
N GLY A 136 -1.26 -5.36 15.58
CA GLY A 136 -1.79 -4.88 16.86
C GLY A 136 -1.38 -5.73 18.08
N VAL A 137 -1.18 -7.03 17.90
CA VAL A 137 -0.86 -7.96 18.99
C VAL A 137 0.63 -8.29 19.14
N GLN A 138 1.50 -7.70 18.30
CA GLN A 138 2.93 -7.98 18.38
C GLN A 138 3.56 -7.45 19.68
N PRO A 139 4.63 -8.11 20.19
CA PRO A 139 5.28 -7.71 21.46
C PRO A 139 5.75 -6.25 21.49
N TRP A 140 6.13 -5.71 20.33
CA TRP A 140 6.59 -4.33 20.16
C TRP A 140 5.46 -3.33 19.89
N SER A 141 4.23 -3.79 19.72
CA SER A 141 3.06 -2.94 19.46
C SER A 141 2.37 -2.51 20.74
N ASN A 142 1.91 -1.27 20.80
CA ASN A 142 1.06 -0.77 21.87
C ASN A 142 -0.45 -1.02 21.63
N GLY A 143 -0.78 -1.80 20.59
CA GLY A 143 -2.15 -2.13 20.21
C GLY A 143 -2.83 -1.08 19.31
N LYS A 144 -2.13 -0.02 18.90
CA LYS A 144 -2.67 1.02 18.02
C LYS A 144 -1.98 0.95 16.66
N VAL A 145 -2.74 0.63 15.63
CA VAL A 145 -2.28 0.60 14.24
C VAL A 145 -2.89 1.76 13.49
N GLY A 146 -2.06 2.63 12.93
CA GLY A 146 -2.43 3.67 12.00
C GLY A 146 -2.11 3.27 10.57
N LEU A 147 -2.86 3.81 9.61
CA LEU A 147 -2.60 3.66 8.18
C LEU A 147 -2.19 5.00 7.60
N ASN A 148 -1.16 5.00 6.75
CA ASN A 148 -0.69 6.22 6.10
C ASN A 148 -0.07 5.88 4.74
N GLY A 149 -0.64 6.39 3.67
CA GLY A 149 -0.17 6.11 2.32
C GLY A 149 -0.97 6.81 1.24
N ILE A 150 -0.38 6.84 0.03
CA ILE A 150 -0.93 7.51 -1.15
C ILE A 150 -1.58 6.48 -2.07
N SER A 151 -2.56 6.92 -2.86
CA SER A 151 -3.10 6.19 -4.00
C SER A 151 -3.59 4.80 -3.62
N TYR A 152 -2.98 3.72 -4.09
CA TYR A 152 -3.35 2.36 -3.71
C TYR A 152 -3.39 2.20 -2.18
N TYR A 153 -2.34 2.68 -1.49
CA TYR A 153 -2.22 2.65 -0.03
C TYR A 153 -3.13 3.67 0.68
N GLY A 154 -3.77 4.56 -0.05
CA GLY A 154 -4.84 5.43 0.42
C GLY A 154 -6.22 4.79 0.19
N ILE A 155 -6.48 4.30 -1.02
CA ILE A 155 -7.76 3.71 -1.44
C ILE A 155 -8.14 2.52 -0.56
N ASN A 156 -7.21 1.59 -0.35
CA ASN A 156 -7.48 0.37 0.42
C ASN A 156 -7.77 0.64 1.91
N GLN A 157 -7.36 1.81 2.44
CA GLN A 157 -7.73 2.21 3.80
C GLN A 157 -9.24 2.36 3.97
N TRP A 158 -9.93 2.92 2.98
CA TRP A 158 -11.40 3.03 3.01
C TRP A 158 -12.07 1.66 3.10
N HIS A 159 -11.54 0.70 2.35
CA HIS A 159 -12.09 -0.65 2.30
C HIS A 159 -11.90 -1.39 3.64
N VAL A 160 -10.67 -1.42 4.15
CA VAL A 160 -10.39 -2.15 5.39
C VAL A 160 -11.03 -1.50 6.61
N ALA A 161 -11.11 -0.16 6.65
CA ALA A 161 -11.81 0.55 7.74
C ALA A 161 -13.30 0.23 7.78
N SER A 162 -13.91 -0.13 6.63
CA SER A 162 -15.29 -0.62 6.56
C SER A 162 -15.51 -1.94 7.30
N LEU A 163 -14.45 -2.72 7.53
CA LEU A 163 -14.48 -3.95 8.32
C LEU A 163 -14.27 -3.71 9.82
N GLN A 164 -13.92 -2.48 10.21
CA GLN A 164 -13.74 -2.04 11.60
C GLN A 164 -12.73 -2.89 12.40
N PRO A 165 -11.46 -3.05 11.95
CA PRO A 165 -10.46 -3.80 12.70
C PRO A 165 -10.29 -3.21 14.11
N PRO A 166 -10.36 -4.03 15.19
CA PRO A 166 -10.25 -3.54 16.57
C PRO A 166 -8.97 -2.74 16.88
N HIS A 167 -7.86 -3.07 16.23
CA HIS A 167 -6.59 -2.37 16.44
C HIS A 167 -6.41 -1.13 15.53
N LEU A 168 -7.33 -0.87 14.58
CA LEU A 168 -7.23 0.30 13.71
C LEU A 168 -7.55 1.59 14.48
N ALA A 169 -6.54 2.41 14.71
CA ALA A 169 -6.62 3.61 15.56
C ALA A 169 -6.81 4.91 14.79
N ALA A 170 -6.23 5.02 13.59
CA ALA A 170 -6.30 6.23 12.75
C ALA A 170 -5.99 5.90 11.28
N MET A 171 -6.44 6.78 10.38
CA MET A 171 -6.18 6.70 8.94
C MET A 171 -5.69 8.04 8.42
N CYS A 172 -4.65 8.01 7.59
CA CYS A 172 -4.21 9.14 6.78
C CYS A 172 -4.30 8.73 5.31
N VAL A 173 -5.37 9.16 4.64
CA VAL A 173 -5.71 8.78 3.27
C VAL A 173 -5.25 9.88 2.33
N TRP A 174 -4.11 9.67 1.69
CA TRP A 174 -3.58 10.57 0.69
C TRP A 174 -4.01 10.12 -0.70
N GLU A 175 -4.67 11.03 -1.43
CA GLU A 175 -5.10 10.78 -2.81
C GLU A 175 -5.83 9.44 -2.97
N GLY A 176 -6.83 9.20 -2.15
CA GLY A 176 -7.59 7.96 -2.05
C GLY A 176 -8.93 8.03 -2.79
N ALA A 177 -8.99 7.55 -4.03
CA ALA A 177 -10.25 7.21 -4.68
C ALA A 177 -11.05 6.23 -3.81
N ALA A 178 -12.36 6.13 -3.99
CA ALA A 178 -13.20 5.35 -3.06
C ALA A 178 -14.34 4.58 -3.72
N ASP A 179 -14.76 4.98 -4.89
CA ASP A 179 -15.84 4.37 -5.67
C ASP A 179 -15.22 3.67 -6.88
N TRP A 180 -15.28 2.34 -6.89
CA TRP A 180 -14.63 1.54 -7.93
C TRP A 180 -15.17 1.83 -9.33
N TYR A 181 -16.46 2.12 -9.45
CA TYR A 181 -17.07 2.50 -10.72
C TYR A 181 -16.73 3.94 -11.10
N ARG A 182 -17.10 4.91 -10.26
CA ARG A 182 -17.07 6.34 -10.60
C ARG A 182 -15.69 6.96 -10.58
N ASP A 183 -14.81 6.51 -9.66
CA ASP A 183 -13.48 7.06 -9.50
C ASP A 183 -12.43 6.26 -10.29
N MET A 184 -12.65 4.94 -10.46
CA MET A 184 -11.59 4.03 -10.88
C MET A 184 -11.79 3.51 -12.30
N THR A 185 -12.94 2.90 -12.61
CA THR A 185 -13.11 2.15 -13.86
C THR A 185 -13.95 2.85 -14.91
N HIS A 186 -14.97 3.64 -14.53
CA HIS A 186 -15.92 4.24 -15.46
C HIS A 186 -16.27 5.70 -15.09
N HIS A 187 -15.38 6.63 -15.41
CA HIS A 187 -15.60 8.05 -15.16
C HIS A 187 -16.75 8.57 -16.02
N GLY A 188 -17.86 8.96 -15.38
CA GLY A 188 -19.04 9.39 -16.11
C GLY A 188 -19.65 8.31 -17.02
N GLY A 189 -19.41 7.03 -16.72
CA GLY A 189 -19.85 5.89 -17.53
C GLY A 189 -18.90 5.50 -18.66
N MET A 190 -17.80 6.20 -18.83
CA MET A 190 -16.76 5.89 -19.82
C MET A 190 -15.66 5.06 -19.19
N LEU A 191 -15.28 3.96 -19.84
CA LEU A 191 -14.18 3.09 -19.39
C LEU A 191 -12.87 3.88 -19.30
N SER A 192 -12.23 3.81 -18.16
CA SER A 192 -10.92 4.43 -17.90
C SER A 192 -9.80 3.63 -18.58
N THR A 193 -8.90 4.32 -19.26
CA THR A 193 -7.70 3.73 -19.87
C THR A 193 -6.48 3.73 -18.95
N PHE A 194 -6.60 4.28 -17.74
CA PHE A 194 -5.51 4.30 -16.77
C PHE A 194 -4.94 2.91 -16.48
N TRP A 195 -5.81 1.92 -16.39
CA TRP A 195 -5.49 0.56 -15.96
C TRP A 195 -4.60 -0.22 -16.90
N GLU A 196 -4.65 0.08 -18.21
CA GLU A 196 -3.84 -0.59 -19.23
C GLU A 196 -2.35 -0.44 -18.95
N ASN A 197 -1.90 0.81 -18.73
CA ASN A 197 -0.50 1.09 -18.42
C ASN A 197 -0.12 0.71 -16.99
N TRP A 198 -0.98 1.03 -16.03
CA TRP A 198 -0.72 0.77 -14.61
C TRP A 198 -0.48 -0.71 -14.33
N TYR A 199 -1.33 -1.57 -14.87
CA TYR A 199 -1.25 -3.01 -14.60
C TYR A 199 0.05 -3.61 -15.13
N ASP A 200 0.42 -3.25 -16.35
CA ASP A 200 1.64 -3.76 -16.99
C ASP A 200 2.91 -3.21 -16.35
N MET A 201 2.93 -1.94 -16.03
CA MET A 201 4.14 -1.27 -15.54
C MET A 201 4.37 -1.42 -14.03
N GLN A 202 3.31 -1.46 -13.23
CA GLN A 202 3.41 -1.36 -11.77
C GLN A 202 3.06 -2.66 -11.05
N VAL A 203 2.18 -3.50 -11.61
CA VAL A 203 1.75 -4.75 -10.98
C VAL A 203 2.52 -5.95 -11.51
N LYS A 204 2.48 -6.18 -12.83
CA LYS A 204 3.12 -7.35 -13.43
C LYS A 204 4.63 -7.39 -13.22
N THR A 205 5.28 -6.21 -13.15
CA THR A 205 6.73 -6.09 -12.94
C THR A 205 7.19 -6.50 -11.54
N VAL A 206 6.27 -6.52 -10.57
CA VAL A 206 6.53 -6.89 -9.18
C VAL A 206 5.66 -8.05 -8.69
N GLN A 207 5.02 -8.76 -9.59
CA GLN A 207 4.24 -9.96 -9.28
C GLN A 207 5.15 -11.03 -8.66
N TYR A 208 4.66 -11.72 -7.62
CA TYR A 208 5.36 -12.87 -7.03
C TYR A 208 5.67 -13.92 -8.11
N GLY A 209 6.91 -14.40 -8.13
CA GLY A 209 7.36 -15.34 -9.15
C GLY A 209 7.91 -14.69 -10.44
N ALA A 210 7.97 -13.35 -10.52
CA ALA A 210 8.74 -12.71 -11.60
C ALA A 210 10.24 -13.04 -11.48
N GLY A 211 10.72 -13.32 -10.27
CA GLY A 211 12.06 -13.87 -9.99
C GLY A 211 13.16 -13.07 -10.67
N GLU A 212 14.05 -13.73 -11.41
CA GLU A 212 15.19 -13.09 -12.08
C GLU A 212 14.81 -12.04 -13.16
N ARG A 213 13.54 -11.96 -13.55
CA ARG A 213 13.03 -10.88 -14.41
C ARG A 213 12.68 -9.61 -13.63
N GLY A 214 12.53 -9.73 -12.30
CA GLY A 214 12.22 -8.63 -11.41
C GLY A 214 13.45 -7.83 -10.99
N LYS A 215 13.20 -6.79 -10.22
CA LYS A 215 14.23 -5.93 -9.65
C LYS A 215 14.81 -6.52 -8.37
N ARG A 216 15.93 -5.96 -7.95
CA ARG A 216 16.57 -6.28 -6.66
C ARG A 216 16.47 -5.10 -5.71
N SER A 217 16.30 -5.41 -4.43
CA SER A 217 16.36 -4.40 -3.38
C SER A 217 17.75 -3.78 -3.31
N ARG A 218 17.82 -2.45 -3.24
CA ARG A 218 19.09 -1.73 -3.03
C ARG A 218 19.65 -1.90 -1.62
N VAL A 219 18.83 -2.32 -0.67
CA VAL A 219 19.20 -2.50 0.73
C VAL A 219 19.93 -3.83 0.96
N HIS A 220 19.40 -4.92 0.40
CA HIS A 220 19.88 -6.27 0.68
C HIS A 220 20.18 -7.12 -0.56
N ALA A 221 20.02 -6.55 -1.77
CA ALA A 221 20.33 -7.16 -3.07
C ALA A 221 19.50 -8.42 -3.43
N GLU A 222 18.50 -8.79 -2.63
CA GLU A 222 17.61 -9.90 -2.94
C GLU A 222 16.52 -9.47 -3.96
N LEU A 223 15.94 -10.45 -4.64
CA LEU A 223 14.83 -10.21 -5.57
C LEU A 223 13.60 -9.70 -4.83
N VAL A 224 12.99 -8.62 -5.33
CA VAL A 224 11.80 -8.04 -4.69
C VAL A 224 10.51 -8.81 -4.98
N CYS A 225 10.54 -9.76 -5.93
CA CYS A 225 9.40 -10.55 -6.38
C CYS A 225 9.43 -12.01 -5.89
N GLY A 226 10.11 -12.25 -4.78
CA GLY A 226 10.32 -13.60 -4.26
C GLY A 226 11.40 -14.38 -5.00
N PRO A 227 11.79 -15.56 -4.47
CA PRO A 227 12.92 -16.34 -4.98
C PRO A 227 12.57 -17.17 -6.24
N GLU A 228 11.30 -17.36 -6.53
CA GLU A 228 10.84 -18.21 -7.62
C GLU A 228 10.80 -17.46 -8.95
N THR A 229 11.12 -18.16 -10.04
CA THR A 229 10.95 -17.67 -11.41
C THR A 229 9.93 -18.54 -12.11
N LEU A 230 8.68 -18.08 -12.13
CA LEU A 230 7.56 -18.79 -12.75
C LEU A 230 7.50 -18.51 -14.26
N SER A 231 6.95 -19.42 -15.02
CA SER A 231 6.68 -19.20 -16.44
C SER A 231 5.55 -18.18 -16.67
N ASP A 232 5.49 -17.57 -17.85
CA ASP A 232 4.43 -16.61 -18.19
C ASP A 232 3.00 -17.18 -18.05
N PRO A 233 2.73 -18.45 -18.46
CA PRO A 233 1.43 -19.06 -18.20
C PRO A 233 1.10 -19.23 -16.70
N GLU A 234 2.10 -19.49 -15.83
CA GLU A 234 1.89 -19.58 -14.39
C GLU A 234 1.61 -18.21 -13.79
N LEU A 235 2.39 -17.20 -14.19
CA LEU A 235 2.13 -15.82 -13.79
C LEU A 235 0.74 -15.35 -14.21
N ALA A 236 0.32 -15.67 -15.43
CA ALA A 236 -1.01 -15.30 -15.93
C ALA A 236 -2.14 -15.98 -15.11
N ARG A 237 -1.95 -17.23 -14.67
CA ARG A 237 -2.93 -17.93 -13.81
C ARG A 237 -2.98 -17.40 -12.38
N ASN A 238 -1.94 -16.71 -11.93
CA ASN A 238 -1.83 -16.18 -10.57
C ASN A 238 -2.26 -14.70 -10.46
N ARG A 239 -3.02 -14.21 -11.44
CA ARG A 239 -3.59 -12.85 -11.41
C ARG A 239 -4.92 -12.79 -12.16
N ALA A 240 -5.78 -11.88 -11.73
CA ALA A 240 -6.99 -11.55 -12.47
C ALA A 240 -6.64 -10.97 -13.85
N ASP A 241 -7.44 -11.30 -14.86
CA ASP A 241 -7.41 -10.59 -16.15
C ASP A 241 -8.16 -9.27 -15.99
N PHE A 242 -7.48 -8.33 -15.39
CA PHE A 242 -8.04 -7.09 -14.91
C PHE A 242 -8.73 -6.28 -16.02
N GLY A 243 -8.13 -6.19 -17.20
CA GLY A 243 -8.71 -5.49 -18.35
C GLY A 243 -10.02 -6.12 -18.81
N THR A 244 -10.05 -7.45 -18.93
CA THR A 244 -11.26 -8.19 -19.29
C THR A 244 -12.34 -8.08 -18.24
N GLU A 245 -11.98 -8.15 -16.96
CA GLU A 245 -12.95 -8.02 -15.86
C GLU A 245 -13.65 -6.67 -15.87
N ILE A 246 -12.91 -5.55 -15.87
CA ILE A 246 -13.54 -4.22 -15.85
C ILE A 246 -14.37 -3.95 -17.12
N ALA A 247 -13.96 -4.46 -18.27
CA ALA A 247 -14.71 -4.33 -19.51
C ALA A 247 -16.01 -5.17 -19.53
N SER A 248 -16.02 -6.29 -18.79
CA SER A 248 -17.21 -7.15 -18.67
C SER A 248 -18.27 -6.60 -17.70
N HIS A 249 -17.93 -5.57 -16.91
CA HIS A 249 -18.80 -4.91 -15.94
C HIS A 249 -19.06 -3.45 -16.34
N PRO A 250 -19.81 -3.15 -17.43
CA PRO A 250 -19.99 -1.79 -17.93
C PRO A 250 -20.90 -0.90 -17.07
N MET A 251 -21.59 -1.49 -16.09
CA MET A 251 -22.53 -0.82 -15.20
C MET A 251 -22.07 -0.90 -13.75
N ASP A 252 -22.54 0.03 -12.92
CA ASP A 252 -22.30 0.02 -11.46
C ASP A 252 -23.04 -1.14 -10.78
N ASP A 253 -22.48 -2.31 -10.90
CA ASP A 253 -23.03 -3.57 -10.39
C ASP A 253 -22.37 -4.03 -9.07
N ASP A 254 -22.65 -5.26 -8.66
CA ASP A 254 -22.12 -5.81 -7.41
C ASP A 254 -20.60 -6.01 -7.41
N TYR A 255 -19.97 -6.19 -8.57
CA TYR A 255 -18.51 -6.22 -8.71
C TYR A 255 -17.88 -4.90 -8.24
N HIS A 256 -18.43 -3.77 -8.68
CA HIS A 256 -17.96 -2.44 -8.29
C HIS A 256 -18.29 -2.11 -6.84
N LYS A 257 -19.51 -2.45 -6.38
CA LYS A 257 -19.95 -2.19 -5.00
C LYS A 257 -19.15 -2.98 -3.97
N ALA A 258 -18.70 -4.19 -4.33
CA ALA A 258 -17.84 -5.00 -3.46
C ALA A 258 -16.43 -4.39 -3.29
N ARG A 259 -15.99 -3.57 -4.24
CA ARG A 259 -14.69 -2.89 -4.29
C ARG A 259 -14.79 -1.38 -3.98
N SER A 260 -15.87 -0.95 -3.37
CA SER A 260 -16.10 0.46 -3.03
C SER A 260 -16.26 0.67 -1.52
N ALA A 261 -15.92 1.88 -1.05
CA ALA A 261 -16.00 2.25 0.35
C ALA A 261 -17.44 2.15 0.92
N LYS A 262 -17.58 1.65 2.13
CA LYS A 262 -18.84 1.57 2.89
C LYS A 262 -18.84 2.64 3.99
N TRP A 263 -19.22 3.84 3.63
CA TRP A 263 -19.07 5.03 4.45
C TRP A 263 -19.70 4.97 5.84
N ASP A 264 -20.86 4.34 5.96
CA ASP A 264 -21.58 4.13 7.21
C ASP A 264 -20.82 3.24 8.22
N LYS A 265 -19.84 2.49 7.75
CA LYS A 265 -19.00 1.62 8.57
C LYS A 265 -17.66 2.25 8.97
N ILE A 266 -17.24 3.34 8.33
CA ILE A 266 -15.97 3.98 8.60
C ILE A 266 -16.11 4.93 9.79
N VAL A 267 -15.77 4.44 10.99
CA VAL A 267 -15.87 5.18 12.26
C VAL A 267 -14.51 5.62 12.81
N THR A 268 -13.42 5.12 12.25
CA THR A 268 -12.05 5.42 12.63
C THR A 268 -11.73 6.89 12.41
N PRO A 269 -11.00 7.58 13.31
CA PRO A 269 -10.47 8.92 13.07
C PRO A 269 -9.69 8.99 11.76
N LEU A 270 -9.94 10.00 10.94
CA LEU A 270 -9.33 10.08 9.62
C LEU A 270 -8.88 11.48 9.23
N PHE A 271 -7.72 11.53 8.58
CA PHE A 271 -7.25 12.66 7.80
C PHE A 271 -7.34 12.30 6.32
N SER A 272 -8.02 13.13 5.53
CA SER A 272 -8.18 12.96 4.09
C SER A 272 -7.45 14.06 3.35
N ALA A 273 -6.43 13.72 2.60
CA ALA A 273 -5.62 14.65 1.83
C ALA A 273 -5.89 14.50 0.33
N ALA A 274 -6.60 15.48 -0.23
CA ALA A 274 -6.98 15.51 -1.64
C ALA A 274 -6.01 16.38 -2.44
N ASN A 275 -5.68 15.95 -3.67
CA ASN A 275 -4.87 16.72 -4.59
C ASN A 275 -5.71 17.11 -5.81
N TRP A 276 -5.80 18.41 -6.11
CA TRP A 276 -6.48 18.89 -7.31
C TRP A 276 -5.87 18.35 -8.61
N GLY A 277 -4.57 18.04 -8.61
CA GLY A 277 -3.84 17.40 -9.71
C GLY A 277 -3.84 15.85 -9.67
N GLY A 278 -4.71 15.21 -8.90
CA GLY A 278 -4.72 13.76 -8.58
C GLY A 278 -5.06 12.82 -9.74
N GLN A 279 -4.55 13.06 -10.91
CA GLN A 279 -4.59 12.20 -12.10
C GLN A 279 -5.99 11.78 -12.57
N GLY A 280 -7.03 12.52 -12.17
CA GLY A 280 -8.42 12.24 -12.53
C GLY A 280 -9.07 11.09 -11.77
N LEU A 281 -8.32 10.37 -10.91
CA LEU A 281 -8.83 9.23 -10.15
C LEU A 281 -9.21 9.59 -8.70
N HIS A 282 -8.31 10.31 -8.02
CA HIS A 282 -8.22 10.32 -6.57
C HIS A 282 -9.11 11.34 -5.85
N PRO A 283 -9.20 12.63 -6.30
CA PRO A 283 -9.70 13.70 -5.46
C PRO A 283 -11.16 13.51 -5.00
N ARG A 284 -12.02 12.96 -5.87
CA ARG A 284 -13.43 12.75 -5.54
C ARG A 284 -13.58 11.83 -4.31
N GLY A 285 -12.81 10.73 -4.23
CA GLY A 285 -12.89 9.81 -3.10
C GLY A 285 -12.49 10.44 -1.78
N ASN A 286 -11.49 11.33 -1.77
CA ASN A 286 -11.09 12.07 -0.57
C ASN A 286 -12.21 13.01 -0.07
N PHE A 287 -12.84 13.77 -0.96
CA PHE A 287 -13.96 14.65 -0.58
C PHE A 287 -15.20 13.86 -0.11
N GLU A 288 -15.57 12.80 -0.83
CA GLU A 288 -16.67 11.91 -0.44
C GLU A 288 -16.39 11.25 0.92
N GLY A 289 -15.15 10.80 1.16
CA GLY A 289 -14.74 10.21 2.43
C GLY A 289 -14.88 11.18 3.59
N PHE A 290 -14.40 12.43 3.43
CA PHE A 290 -14.57 13.46 4.44
C PHE A 290 -16.04 13.76 4.73
N VAL A 291 -16.89 13.87 3.70
CA VAL A 291 -18.31 14.20 3.87
C VAL A 291 -19.08 13.01 4.45
N ARG A 292 -18.89 11.81 3.92
CA ARG A 292 -19.80 10.67 4.11
C ARG A 292 -19.38 9.66 5.18
N ALA A 293 -18.07 9.55 5.51
CA ALA A 293 -17.64 8.62 6.55
C ALA A 293 -18.33 8.92 7.89
N ALA A 294 -18.73 7.87 8.60
CA ALA A 294 -19.41 7.96 9.89
C ALA A 294 -18.50 8.38 11.04
N SER A 295 -17.19 8.51 10.81
CA SER A 295 -16.23 9.00 11.79
C SER A 295 -16.63 10.37 12.32
N LYS A 296 -16.48 10.56 13.65
CA LYS A 296 -16.72 11.85 14.32
C LYS A 296 -15.47 12.75 14.35
N GLN A 297 -14.32 12.21 14.01
CA GLN A 297 -13.03 12.91 14.00
C GLN A 297 -12.47 12.86 12.58
N LYS A 298 -12.71 13.93 11.83
CA LYS A 298 -12.36 14.02 10.41
C LYS A 298 -11.67 15.34 10.11
N TRP A 299 -10.57 15.26 9.38
CA TRP A 299 -9.85 16.41 8.85
C TRP A 299 -9.72 16.29 7.34
N LEU A 300 -9.78 17.41 6.64
CA LEU A 300 -9.62 17.48 5.19
C LEU A 300 -8.52 18.49 4.88
N GLU A 301 -7.62 18.09 4.03
CA GLU A 301 -6.69 18.96 3.33
C GLU A 301 -6.93 18.86 1.82
N ALA A 302 -6.74 19.95 1.11
CA ALA A 302 -6.74 19.97 -0.35
C ALA A 302 -5.53 20.78 -0.83
N HIS A 303 -4.64 20.14 -1.56
CA HIS A 303 -3.42 20.73 -2.10
C HIS A 303 -3.35 20.59 -3.62
N GLY A 304 -2.31 21.12 -4.27
CA GLY A 304 -2.27 21.20 -5.71
C GLY A 304 -0.88 21.10 -6.30
N ILE A 305 0.00 20.30 -5.69
CA ILE A 305 1.33 19.99 -6.26
C ILE A 305 1.35 18.59 -6.86
N GLU A 306 2.51 18.06 -7.17
CA GLU A 306 2.61 16.72 -7.76
C GLU A 306 2.08 15.65 -6.83
N HIS A 307 1.64 14.54 -7.43
CA HIS A 307 0.96 13.43 -6.77
C HIS A 307 1.65 12.92 -5.48
N TRP A 308 2.97 12.89 -5.45
CA TRP A 308 3.72 12.32 -4.32
C TRP A 308 4.38 13.35 -3.41
N THR A 309 4.63 14.56 -3.92
CA THR A 309 5.52 15.52 -3.28
C THR A 309 5.10 15.88 -1.88
N HIS A 310 3.83 16.24 -1.70
CA HIS A 310 3.33 16.74 -0.41
C HIS A 310 3.38 15.69 0.70
N PHE A 311 3.24 14.44 0.36
CA PHE A 311 3.34 13.32 1.32
C PHE A 311 4.77 13.10 1.85
N TYR A 312 5.79 13.40 1.03
CA TYR A 312 7.20 13.16 1.37
C TYR A 312 7.90 14.39 1.93
N THR A 313 7.31 15.58 1.84
CA THR A 313 7.82 16.77 2.54
C THR A 313 7.49 16.73 4.03
N ASP A 314 8.28 17.41 4.84
CA ASP A 314 8.06 17.47 6.29
C ASP A 314 6.93 18.46 6.65
#